data_af69564913c68a9f0aa2f9af2d729007
#
_entry.id   af69564913c68a9f0aa2f9af2d729007
#
_cell.length_a   1.000
_cell.length_b   1.000
_cell.length_c   1.000
_cell.angle_alpha   90.00
_cell.angle_beta   90.00
_cell.angle_gamma   90.00
#
_symmetry.space_group_name_H-M   'P 1'
#
loop_
_entity.id
_entity.type
_entity.pdbx_description
1 polymer ?
#
loop_
_entity_poly.entity_id
_entity_poly.type
_entity_poly.pdbx_seq_one_letter_code
_entity_poly.pdbx_strand_id
1 'polypeptide(L)'
;LQAYTRASLSAQSFPADLGQRRGSTTGFLPAARLHVRVIRVTVPKIVAEFSMKDDQRRHPLRDAHTDITSVESVPDTAQTRAPAYRLAFTDNEFMCRDELRPVRLQLELLKPEMMLDAEGIVSTIVLFGGSRIPEPAKKDTARTKTLAELSHFYDETREFARLMTLKSRDSGGKEDVIVTGGGPGVMEAGNRGALDAGGHSIGLNIVLPHEQAPNAYVTPELCFNFHYFAIRKMHFLMRAKAICVFPGGFGTMDEMFESLTLIQTGRMQRVPFLLFGKAFWQKIINWDALADAGTISDEDLDLFRFVETAQEAMDLIDNWGTPTTRDSIPGR
;
A
#
# COMPACT_ATOMS: atom_id res chain seq x y z
N LEU A 1 15.16 34.79 16.62
CA LEU A 1 16.19 35.81 16.35
C LEU A 1 16.92 35.45 15.06
N GLN A 2 16.70 36.29 14.03
CA GLN A 2 17.51 36.55 12.84
C GLN A 2 17.83 35.42 11.86
N ALA A 3 17.26 35.56 10.72
CA ALA A 3 17.78 35.77 9.37
C ALA A 3 18.07 34.50 8.57
N TYR A 4 17.18 34.18 7.63
CA TYR A 4 17.58 33.54 6.40
C TYR A 4 17.12 34.36 5.20
N THR A 5 18.11 34.76 4.45
CA THR A 5 18.15 35.67 3.33
C THR A 5 17.49 35.09 2.09
N ARG A 6 16.76 35.90 1.37
CA ARG A 6 16.22 35.68 0.01
C ARG A 6 17.35 35.29 -0.95
N ALA A 7 17.19 34.20 -1.68
CA ALA A 7 17.91 33.93 -2.92
C ALA A 7 16.95 34.14 -4.10
N SER A 8 17.23 35.17 -4.90
CA SER A 8 16.56 35.50 -6.16
C SER A 8 17.06 34.55 -7.25
N LEU A 9 16.16 33.85 -7.93
CA LEU A 9 16.44 33.14 -9.17
C LEU A 9 16.23 34.08 -10.35
N SER A 10 17.33 34.38 -11.05
CA SER A 10 17.35 35.09 -12.32
C SER A 10 16.93 34.14 -13.47
N ALA A 11 15.98 34.63 -14.27
CA ALA A 11 15.58 33.98 -15.51
C ALA A 11 16.72 34.11 -16.54
N GLN A 12 17.19 33.02 -17.08
CA GLN A 12 18.02 32.98 -18.28
C GLN A 12 17.16 32.70 -19.51
N SER A 13 17.13 33.72 -20.40
CA SER A 13 16.52 33.69 -21.73
C SER A 13 17.39 32.89 -22.70
N PHE A 14 16.77 31.99 -23.47
CA PHE A 14 17.37 31.35 -24.64
C PHE A 14 17.00 32.15 -25.91
N PRO A 15 17.90 32.29 -26.88
CA PRO A 15 17.62 33.02 -28.11
C PRO A 15 16.92 32.13 -29.16
N ALA A 16 15.95 32.72 -29.84
CA ALA A 16 15.32 32.18 -31.04
C ALA A 16 16.26 32.38 -32.24
N ASP A 17 16.55 31.32 -32.99
CA ASP A 17 17.18 31.46 -34.32
C ASP A 17 16.20 31.02 -35.41
N LEU A 18 15.90 31.96 -36.32
CA LEU A 18 15.05 31.86 -37.49
C LEU A 18 15.90 31.46 -38.69
N GLY A 19 15.76 30.24 -39.15
CA GLY A 19 16.35 29.76 -40.43
C GLY A 19 15.25 29.53 -41.46
N GLN A 20 14.98 30.51 -42.31
CA GLN A 20 14.14 30.34 -43.52
C GLN A 20 14.80 29.40 -44.53
N ARG A 21 14.07 28.42 -45.05
CA ARG A 21 14.23 27.94 -46.44
C ARG A 21 12.87 27.69 -47.09
N ARG A 22 12.72 28.37 -48.25
CA ARG A 22 11.61 28.28 -49.21
C ARG A 22 11.75 27.02 -50.07
N GLY A 23 10.63 26.47 -50.53
CA GLY A 23 10.57 25.56 -51.69
C GLY A 23 9.34 24.65 -51.64
N SER A 24 8.25 25.10 -52.17
CA SER A 24 7.31 24.69 -53.23
C SER A 24 6.84 23.23 -53.25
N THR A 25 5.55 23.16 -53.38
CA THR A 25 4.60 22.45 -54.23
C THR A 25 3.66 21.46 -53.58
N THR A 26 2.43 21.88 -53.50
CA THR A 26 1.14 21.23 -53.84
C THR A 26 0.95 19.75 -53.53
N GLY A 27 0.00 19.47 -52.70
CA GLY A 27 -0.64 18.18 -52.53
C GLY A 27 -1.75 18.24 -51.48
N PHE A 28 -2.95 18.66 -51.91
CA PHE A 28 -4.16 18.57 -51.06
C PHE A 28 -4.52 17.08 -50.87
N LEU A 29 -4.49 16.60 -49.64
CA LEU A 29 -5.19 15.37 -49.25
C LEU A 29 -6.30 15.77 -48.26
N PRO A 30 -7.50 15.18 -48.41
CA PRO A 30 -8.65 15.60 -47.61
C PRO A 30 -8.52 15.13 -46.16
N ALA A 31 -8.90 16.00 -45.26
CA ALA A 31 -8.97 15.76 -43.81
C ALA A 31 -9.90 14.58 -43.50
N ALA A 32 -9.31 13.45 -43.11
CA ALA A 32 -10.05 12.35 -42.52
C ALA A 32 -10.61 12.83 -41.15
N ARG A 33 -11.93 13.02 -41.10
CA ARG A 33 -12.65 13.23 -39.84
C ARG A 33 -12.51 11.99 -38.97
N LEU A 34 -11.63 12.05 -37.97
CA LEU A 34 -11.58 11.05 -36.91
C LEU A 34 -12.88 11.19 -36.10
N HIS A 35 -13.81 10.28 -36.32
CA HIS A 35 -14.96 10.13 -35.44
C HIS A 35 -14.45 9.48 -34.13
N VAL A 36 -14.14 10.28 -33.11
CA VAL A 36 -13.94 9.78 -31.75
C VAL A 36 -15.30 9.30 -31.26
N ARG A 37 -15.53 8.00 -31.35
CA ARG A 37 -16.65 7.34 -30.72
C ARG A 37 -16.38 7.40 -29.22
N VAL A 38 -16.99 8.36 -28.51
CA VAL A 38 -17.04 8.36 -27.06
C VAL A 38 -17.83 7.11 -26.64
N ILE A 39 -17.09 6.06 -26.28
CA ILE A 39 -17.69 4.90 -25.62
C ILE A 39 -18.08 5.40 -24.23
N ARG A 40 -19.35 5.70 -24.04
CA ARG A 40 -19.93 5.84 -22.70
C ARG A 40 -19.79 4.46 -22.04
N VAL A 41 -18.72 4.26 -21.30
CA VAL A 41 -18.64 3.16 -20.34
C VAL A 41 -19.68 3.47 -19.29
N THR A 42 -20.81 2.80 -19.35
CA THR A 42 -21.79 2.80 -18.28
C THR A 42 -21.10 2.08 -17.11
N VAL A 43 -20.55 2.85 -16.17
CA VAL A 43 -20.08 2.32 -14.89
C VAL A 43 -21.30 1.66 -14.27
N PRO A 44 -21.27 0.34 -13.98
CA PRO A 44 -22.38 -0.29 -13.28
C PRO A 44 -22.56 0.47 -11.96
N LYS A 45 -23.80 0.70 -11.58
CA LYS A 45 -24.18 1.23 -10.26
C LYS A 45 -23.79 0.23 -9.15
N ILE A 46 -22.50 0.03 -8.92
CA ILE A 46 -21.97 -0.71 -7.76
C ILE A 46 -21.85 0.22 -6.54
N VAL A 47 -22.28 1.47 -6.64
CA VAL A 47 -22.36 2.41 -5.51
C VAL A 47 -23.61 2.18 -4.63
N ALA A 48 -24.43 1.18 -4.92
CA ALA A 48 -25.77 1.09 -4.34
C ALA A 48 -25.94 0.05 -3.24
N GLU A 49 -24.91 -0.58 -2.70
CA GLU A 49 -25.10 -1.52 -1.59
C GLU A 49 -24.01 -1.43 -0.49
N PHE A 50 -23.48 -0.24 -0.19
CA PHE A 50 -23.15 0.06 1.18
C PHE A 50 -24.46 0.42 1.92
N SER A 51 -25.38 -0.52 1.93
CA SER A 51 -26.46 -0.53 2.91
C SER A 51 -25.79 -0.85 4.25
N MET A 52 -25.31 0.19 4.93
CA MET A 52 -25.27 0.17 6.37
C MET A 52 -26.62 -0.37 6.77
N LYS A 53 -26.65 -1.53 7.43
CA LYS A 53 -27.88 -2.06 8.08
C LYS A 53 -28.53 -0.86 8.73
N ASP A 54 -29.70 -0.55 8.23
CA ASP A 54 -30.52 0.56 8.65
C ASP A 54 -30.74 0.39 10.16
N ASP A 55 -29.77 0.88 10.95
CA ASP A 55 -29.94 1.03 12.39
C ASP A 55 -30.99 2.13 12.47
N GLN A 56 -32.22 1.75 12.75
CA GLN A 56 -33.42 2.56 12.84
C GLN A 56 -33.32 3.63 13.93
N ARG A 57 -32.16 4.17 14.19
CA ARG A 57 -31.99 5.42 14.92
C ARG A 57 -32.48 6.53 14.01
N ARG A 58 -33.73 6.87 14.16
CA ARG A 58 -34.30 8.08 13.56
C ARG A 58 -33.59 9.29 14.13
N HIS A 59 -32.45 9.65 13.48
CA HIS A 59 -31.83 10.93 13.76
C HIS A 59 -32.78 12.04 13.29
N PRO A 60 -33.12 13.01 14.15
CA PRO A 60 -34.00 14.11 13.78
C PRO A 60 -33.33 15.06 12.75
N LEU A 61 -32.03 14.96 12.55
CA LEU A 61 -31.28 15.77 11.58
C LEU A 61 -31.27 15.09 10.21
N ARG A 62 -31.28 15.89 9.16
CA ARG A 62 -31.15 15.40 7.80
C ARG A 62 -29.78 14.73 7.60
N ASP A 63 -29.76 13.72 6.78
CA ASP A 63 -28.58 13.03 6.32
C ASP A 63 -27.75 13.94 5.38
N ALA A 64 -26.43 13.92 5.58
CA ALA A 64 -25.48 14.71 4.81
C ALA A 64 -25.50 14.38 3.30
N HIS A 65 -25.81 13.14 2.92
CA HIS A 65 -25.95 12.74 1.52
C HIS A 65 -27.15 13.43 0.84
N THR A 66 -28.24 13.60 1.57
CA THR A 66 -29.41 14.35 1.10
C THR A 66 -29.06 15.82 0.83
N ASP A 67 -28.19 16.44 1.64
CA ASP A 67 -27.76 17.81 1.46
C ASP A 67 -26.84 17.96 0.23
N ILE A 68 -25.96 17.02 -0.05
CA ILE A 68 -25.17 17.01 -1.30
C ILE A 68 -26.10 17.06 -2.52
N THR A 69 -27.08 16.15 -2.59
CA THR A 69 -28.04 16.10 -3.70
C THR A 69 -28.86 17.38 -3.81
N SER A 70 -29.24 17.97 -2.67
CA SER A 70 -30.04 19.20 -2.65
C SER A 70 -29.26 20.40 -3.21
N VAL A 71 -27.97 20.51 -2.89
CA VAL A 71 -27.10 21.59 -3.40
C VAL A 71 -26.90 21.51 -4.91
N GLU A 72 -26.91 20.31 -5.50
CA GLU A 72 -26.79 20.13 -6.96
C GLU A 72 -28.02 20.62 -7.74
N SER A 73 -29.17 20.78 -7.07
CA SER A 73 -30.45 21.18 -7.67
C SER A 73 -30.82 22.65 -7.48
N VAL A 74 -29.93 23.45 -6.87
CA VAL A 74 -30.21 24.89 -6.65
C VAL A 74 -30.10 25.71 -7.95
N PRO A 75 -30.81 26.85 -8.07
CA PRO A 75 -30.67 27.74 -9.21
C PRO A 75 -29.25 28.24 -9.40
N ASP A 76 -28.81 28.37 -10.64
CA ASP A 76 -27.49 28.90 -10.99
C ASP A 76 -27.45 30.44 -10.83
N THR A 77 -26.83 30.92 -9.76
CA THR A 77 -26.69 32.34 -9.43
C THR A 77 -25.24 32.68 -9.11
N ALA A 78 -24.89 33.97 -9.03
CA ALA A 78 -23.59 34.40 -8.61
C ALA A 78 -23.22 33.88 -7.20
N GLN A 79 -24.21 33.76 -6.30
CA GLN A 79 -24.06 33.27 -4.94
C GLN A 79 -23.77 31.77 -4.93
N THR A 80 -24.55 30.97 -5.66
CA THR A 80 -24.39 29.50 -5.69
C THR A 80 -23.13 29.05 -6.41
N ARG A 81 -22.57 29.89 -7.30
CA ARG A 81 -21.25 29.65 -7.93
C ARG A 81 -20.07 30.02 -7.05
N ALA A 82 -20.28 30.83 -6.01
CA ALA A 82 -19.19 31.28 -5.16
C ALA A 82 -18.58 30.12 -4.35
N PRO A 83 -17.23 30.04 -4.22
CA PRO A 83 -16.59 29.00 -3.42
C PRO A 83 -17.12 28.92 -1.98
N ALA A 84 -17.46 30.07 -1.39
CA ALA A 84 -18.00 30.15 -0.04
C ALA A 84 -19.36 29.42 0.14
N TYR A 85 -20.08 29.14 -0.94
CA TYR A 85 -21.38 28.44 -0.90
C TYR A 85 -21.24 26.93 -0.88
N ARG A 86 -20.07 26.39 -1.25
CA ARG A 86 -19.84 24.94 -1.27
C ARG A 86 -19.92 24.34 0.12
N LEU A 87 -20.51 23.13 0.24
CA LEU A 87 -20.45 22.37 1.48
C LEU A 87 -18.99 22.05 1.81
N ALA A 88 -18.54 22.37 3.01
CA ALA A 88 -17.13 22.28 3.39
C ALA A 88 -16.51 20.89 3.17
N PHE A 89 -17.26 19.84 3.46
CA PHE A 89 -16.77 18.45 3.35
C PHE A 89 -16.74 17.90 1.91
N THR A 90 -17.35 18.59 0.95
CA THR A 90 -17.27 18.28 -0.48
C THR A 90 -16.40 19.25 -1.26
N ASP A 91 -15.90 20.30 -0.62
CA ASP A 91 -15.02 21.30 -1.26
C ASP A 91 -13.56 20.83 -1.23
N ASN A 92 -13.10 20.27 -2.36
CA ASN A 92 -11.74 19.77 -2.50
C ASN A 92 -10.68 20.86 -2.31
N GLU A 93 -10.94 22.11 -2.74
CA GLU A 93 -10.00 23.21 -2.55
C GLU A 93 -9.83 23.54 -1.07
N PHE A 94 -10.96 23.58 -0.34
CA PHE A 94 -10.94 23.76 1.10
C PHE A 94 -10.26 22.57 1.80
N MET A 95 -10.65 21.33 1.47
CA MET A 95 -10.11 20.12 2.07
C MET A 95 -8.61 19.93 1.84
N CYS A 96 -8.04 20.50 0.77
CA CYS A 96 -6.61 20.42 0.46
C CYS A 96 -5.77 21.50 1.16
N ARG A 97 -6.36 22.43 1.89
CA ARG A 97 -5.61 23.48 2.62
C ARG A 97 -4.71 22.88 3.70
N ASP A 98 -3.58 23.53 3.99
CA ASP A 98 -2.61 23.05 4.97
C ASP A 98 -3.18 22.99 6.39
N GLU A 99 -4.06 23.90 6.74
CA GLU A 99 -4.72 23.97 8.05
C GLU A 99 -5.62 22.75 8.31
N LEU A 100 -6.10 22.09 7.23
CA LEU A 100 -6.94 20.89 7.33
C LEU A 100 -6.15 19.58 7.31
N ARG A 101 -4.81 19.62 7.41
CA ARG A 101 -3.99 18.41 7.54
C ARG A 101 -4.46 17.47 8.66
N PRO A 102 -4.80 17.96 9.88
CA PRO A 102 -5.31 17.07 10.93
C PRO A 102 -6.60 16.34 10.54
N VAL A 103 -7.51 17.01 9.82
CA VAL A 103 -8.75 16.40 9.33
C VAL A 103 -8.44 15.31 8.31
N ARG A 104 -7.55 15.57 7.35
CA ARG A 104 -7.14 14.56 6.37
C ARG A 104 -6.47 13.33 7.02
N LEU A 105 -5.64 13.53 8.04
CA LEU A 105 -5.06 12.42 8.83
C LEU A 105 -6.15 11.57 9.49
N GLN A 106 -7.19 12.19 10.06
CA GLN A 106 -8.33 11.48 10.63
C GLN A 106 -9.11 10.70 9.58
N LEU A 107 -9.34 11.29 8.40
CA LEU A 107 -10.05 10.61 7.31
C LEU A 107 -9.26 9.39 6.79
N GLU A 108 -7.95 9.50 6.65
CA GLU A 108 -7.10 8.37 6.25
C GLU A 108 -6.99 7.28 7.31
N LEU A 109 -7.10 7.62 8.59
CA LEU A 109 -7.20 6.62 9.65
C LEU A 109 -8.57 5.93 9.66
N LEU A 110 -9.66 6.68 9.55
CA LEU A 110 -11.02 6.17 9.72
C LEU A 110 -11.51 5.35 8.52
N LYS A 111 -11.25 5.81 7.29
CA LYS A 111 -11.83 5.18 6.10
C LYS A 111 -11.45 3.70 5.95
N PRO A 112 -10.15 3.31 6.01
CA PRO A 112 -9.79 1.90 5.94
C PRO A 112 -10.34 1.08 7.12
N GLU A 113 -10.30 1.62 8.34
CA GLU A 113 -10.85 0.93 9.52
C GLU A 113 -12.33 0.59 9.36
N MET A 114 -13.13 1.59 9.00
CA MET A 114 -14.57 1.39 8.80
C MET A 114 -14.87 0.38 7.68
N MET A 115 -14.07 0.40 6.60
CA MET A 115 -14.27 -0.53 5.47
C MET A 115 -13.81 -1.94 5.84
N LEU A 116 -12.68 -2.10 6.53
CA LEU A 116 -12.22 -3.41 7.00
C LEU A 116 -13.17 -4.01 8.04
N ASP A 117 -13.74 -3.19 8.93
CA ASP A 117 -14.76 -3.62 9.90
C ASP A 117 -16.06 -4.05 9.20
N ALA A 118 -16.52 -3.29 8.19
CA ALA A 118 -17.70 -3.63 7.40
C ALA A 118 -17.53 -4.96 6.65
N GLU A 119 -16.31 -5.24 6.16
CA GLU A 119 -15.95 -6.52 5.54
C GLU A 119 -15.69 -7.62 6.57
N GLY A 120 -15.70 -7.31 7.86
CA GLY A 120 -15.46 -8.24 8.95
C GLY A 120 -14.03 -8.77 9.03
N ILE A 121 -13.04 -8.03 8.55
CA ILE A 121 -11.63 -8.41 8.61
C ILE A 121 -11.11 -8.30 10.04
N VAL A 122 -10.75 -9.43 10.63
CA VAL A 122 -10.32 -9.56 12.03
C VAL A 122 -8.81 -9.40 12.17
N SER A 123 -8.05 -10.13 11.36
CA SER A 123 -6.58 -10.13 11.43
C SER A 123 -5.93 -10.24 10.06
N THR A 124 -4.66 -9.85 9.99
CA THR A 124 -3.89 -9.82 8.74
C THR A 124 -2.53 -10.49 8.87
N ILE A 125 -2.03 -11.02 7.76
CA ILE A 125 -0.64 -11.43 7.58
C ILE A 125 0.03 -10.40 6.68
N VAL A 126 1.00 -9.70 7.23
CA VAL A 126 1.69 -8.59 6.56
C VAL A 126 2.85 -9.11 5.74
N LEU A 127 2.90 -8.74 4.46
CA LEU A 127 4.00 -9.07 3.56
C LEU A 127 4.71 -7.80 3.11
N PHE A 128 5.94 -7.60 3.59
CA PHE A 128 6.84 -6.57 3.13
C PHE A 128 7.90 -7.15 2.19
N GLY A 129 8.27 -6.45 1.14
CA GLY A 129 9.31 -6.93 0.24
C GLY A 129 9.56 -6.03 -0.96
N GLY A 130 10.57 -6.39 -1.75
CA GLY A 130 11.07 -5.58 -2.85
C GLY A 130 10.10 -5.52 -4.03
N SER A 131 9.70 -4.30 -4.42
CA SER A 131 8.89 -4.04 -5.61
C SER A 131 9.59 -4.38 -6.94
N ARG A 132 10.91 -4.58 -6.91
CA ARG A 132 11.74 -4.84 -8.10
C ARG A 132 12.11 -6.31 -8.27
N ILE A 133 11.73 -7.19 -7.36
CA ILE A 133 11.96 -8.64 -7.49
C ILE A 133 11.01 -9.15 -8.57
N PRO A 134 11.53 -9.61 -9.72
CA PRO A 134 10.67 -10.04 -10.82
C PRO A 134 10.11 -11.45 -10.58
N GLU A 135 8.98 -11.73 -11.18
CA GLU A 135 8.52 -13.10 -11.39
C GLU A 135 9.62 -13.93 -12.08
N PRO A 136 9.87 -15.22 -11.73
CA PRO A 136 10.93 -16.03 -12.34
C PRO A 136 10.88 -16.10 -13.86
N ALA A 137 9.67 -16.09 -14.45
CA ALA A 137 9.49 -16.04 -15.90
C ALA A 137 10.03 -14.75 -16.55
N LYS A 138 10.22 -13.70 -15.76
CA LYS A 138 10.72 -12.38 -16.16
C LYS A 138 12.09 -12.03 -15.57
N LYS A 139 12.79 -13.00 -14.97
CA LYS A 139 14.09 -12.77 -14.31
C LYS A 139 15.13 -12.08 -15.17
N ASP A 140 15.09 -12.29 -16.49
CA ASP A 140 16.01 -11.69 -17.45
C ASP A 140 15.79 -10.17 -17.63
N THR A 141 14.66 -9.64 -17.16
CA THR A 141 14.37 -8.20 -17.11
C THR A 141 14.96 -7.50 -15.90
N ALA A 142 15.54 -8.25 -14.95
CA ALA A 142 16.13 -7.69 -13.75
C ALA A 142 17.32 -6.80 -14.05
N ARG A 143 17.45 -5.69 -13.31
CA ARG A 143 18.55 -4.72 -13.50
C ARG A 143 19.93 -5.27 -13.18
N THR A 144 20.03 -6.32 -12.37
CA THR A 144 21.29 -6.94 -11.94
C THR A 144 21.11 -8.45 -11.82
N LYS A 145 22.21 -9.20 -11.94
CA LYS A 145 22.21 -10.66 -11.73
C LYS A 145 21.73 -11.02 -10.33
N THR A 146 22.19 -10.32 -9.30
CA THR A 146 21.77 -10.53 -7.90
C THR A 146 20.26 -10.36 -7.75
N LEU A 147 19.67 -9.35 -8.41
CA LEU A 147 18.22 -9.17 -8.37
C LEU A 147 17.47 -10.30 -9.10
N ALA A 148 18.03 -10.81 -10.22
CA ALA A 148 17.48 -11.97 -10.90
C ALA A 148 17.53 -13.24 -10.03
N GLU A 149 18.59 -13.42 -9.26
CA GLU A 149 18.74 -14.53 -8.30
C GLU A 149 17.69 -14.50 -7.18
N LEU A 150 17.19 -13.30 -6.81
CA LEU A 150 16.13 -13.14 -5.82
C LEU A 150 14.72 -13.45 -6.35
N SER A 151 14.57 -13.72 -7.65
CA SER A 151 13.26 -13.97 -8.28
C SER A 151 12.50 -15.16 -7.67
N HIS A 152 13.21 -16.16 -7.10
CA HIS A 152 12.55 -17.28 -6.44
C HIS A 152 11.71 -16.85 -5.21
N PHE A 153 12.04 -15.72 -4.57
CA PHE A 153 11.21 -15.17 -3.50
C PHE A 153 9.85 -14.64 -3.98
N TYR A 154 9.69 -14.36 -5.27
CA TYR A 154 8.36 -14.10 -5.82
C TYR A 154 7.48 -15.36 -5.70
N ASP A 155 8.00 -16.52 -6.09
CA ASP A 155 7.27 -17.79 -6.02
C ASP A 155 7.03 -18.21 -4.56
N GLU A 156 8.02 -18.08 -3.68
CA GLU A 156 7.85 -18.33 -2.25
C GLU A 156 6.79 -17.43 -1.61
N THR A 157 6.78 -16.14 -1.97
CA THR A 157 5.74 -15.20 -1.49
C THR A 157 4.36 -15.59 -1.97
N ARG A 158 4.24 -15.94 -3.26
CA ARG A 158 2.98 -16.35 -3.88
C ARG A 158 2.45 -17.63 -3.23
N GLU A 159 3.32 -18.63 -3.04
CA GLU A 159 2.95 -19.88 -2.40
C GLU A 159 2.58 -19.69 -0.93
N PHE A 160 3.36 -18.92 -0.17
CA PHE A 160 3.04 -18.60 1.22
C PHE A 160 1.67 -17.93 1.34
N ALA A 161 1.42 -16.91 0.52
CA ALA A 161 0.14 -16.21 0.52
C ALA A 161 -1.03 -17.15 0.12
N ARG A 162 -0.80 -18.07 -0.82
CA ARG A 162 -1.80 -19.05 -1.22
C ARG A 162 -2.13 -20.01 -0.08
N LEU A 163 -1.13 -20.55 0.60
CA LEU A 163 -1.29 -21.47 1.73
C LEU A 163 -2.00 -20.79 2.91
N MET A 164 -1.56 -19.58 3.29
CA MET A 164 -2.21 -18.79 4.35
C MET A 164 -3.67 -18.47 4.01
N THR A 165 -3.96 -18.17 2.76
CA THR A 165 -5.33 -17.86 2.33
C THR A 165 -6.22 -19.10 2.34
N LEU A 166 -5.71 -20.28 1.97
CA LEU A 166 -6.45 -21.54 2.10
C LEU A 166 -6.84 -21.77 3.56
N LYS A 167 -5.87 -21.62 4.48
CA LYS A 167 -6.12 -21.73 5.92
C LYS A 167 -7.13 -20.72 6.43
N SER A 168 -7.03 -19.45 5.99
CA SER A 168 -7.97 -18.39 6.32
C SER A 168 -9.39 -18.73 5.88
N ARG A 169 -9.56 -19.31 4.68
CA ARG A 169 -10.87 -19.73 4.17
C ARG A 169 -11.54 -20.80 5.04
N ASP A 170 -10.78 -21.69 5.63
CA ASP A 170 -11.31 -22.72 6.55
C ASP A 170 -11.92 -22.08 7.82
N SER A 171 -11.47 -20.88 8.21
CA SER A 171 -12.03 -20.07 9.30
C SER A 171 -12.97 -18.93 8.84
N GLY A 172 -13.46 -19.00 7.60
CA GLY A 172 -14.42 -18.01 7.04
C GLY A 172 -13.78 -16.89 6.24
N GLY A 173 -12.47 -16.86 6.02
CA GLY A 173 -11.77 -15.91 5.16
C GLY A 173 -11.68 -14.47 5.71
N LYS A 174 -11.84 -14.31 7.02
CA LYS A 174 -11.80 -12.99 7.70
C LYS A 174 -10.63 -12.84 8.66
N GLU A 175 -9.98 -13.93 9.02
CA GLU A 175 -8.74 -13.95 9.78
C GLU A 175 -7.55 -14.23 8.86
N ASP A 176 -6.37 -13.76 9.24
CA ASP A 176 -5.11 -14.01 8.54
C ASP A 176 -5.12 -13.57 7.07
N VAL A 177 -5.86 -12.50 6.77
CA VAL A 177 -5.99 -11.98 5.42
C VAL A 177 -4.67 -11.34 4.97
N ILE A 178 -4.20 -11.69 3.78
CA ILE A 178 -2.95 -11.14 3.23
C ILE A 178 -3.06 -9.64 3.04
N VAL A 179 -2.09 -8.89 3.56
CA VAL A 179 -1.94 -7.44 3.34
C VAL A 179 -0.57 -7.11 2.78
N THR A 180 -0.54 -6.31 1.72
CA THR A 180 0.66 -5.83 1.06
C THR A 180 0.58 -4.33 0.79
N GLY A 181 1.67 -3.73 0.32
CA GLY A 181 1.67 -2.35 -0.17
C GLY A 181 0.99 -2.15 -1.53
N GLY A 182 0.41 -3.18 -2.14
CA GLY A 182 -0.35 -3.10 -3.40
C GLY A 182 0.48 -2.88 -4.68
N GLY A 183 1.81 -2.73 -4.58
CA GLY A 183 2.71 -2.52 -5.73
C GLY A 183 3.15 -3.81 -6.43
N PRO A 184 4.15 -3.73 -7.32
CA PRO A 184 4.69 -4.88 -8.05
C PRO A 184 5.64 -5.73 -7.19
N GLY A 185 6.19 -6.79 -7.79
CA GLY A 185 7.18 -7.66 -7.18
C GLY A 185 6.61 -8.53 -6.06
N VAL A 186 7.24 -8.54 -4.89
CA VAL A 186 6.80 -9.32 -3.73
C VAL A 186 5.36 -8.99 -3.33
N MET A 187 4.96 -7.71 -3.39
CA MET A 187 3.59 -7.31 -3.07
C MET A 187 2.57 -7.91 -4.04
N GLU A 188 2.88 -7.87 -5.33
CA GLU A 188 2.08 -8.53 -6.38
C GLU A 188 1.99 -10.03 -6.16
N ALA A 189 3.11 -10.68 -5.85
CA ALA A 189 3.16 -12.10 -5.58
C ALA A 189 2.24 -12.50 -4.42
N GLY A 190 2.24 -11.72 -3.34
CA GLY A 190 1.37 -11.94 -2.19
C GLY A 190 -0.12 -11.80 -2.54
N ASN A 191 -0.52 -10.73 -3.21
CA ASN A 191 -1.91 -10.55 -3.62
C ASN A 191 -2.36 -11.64 -4.62
N ARG A 192 -1.47 -12.01 -5.55
CA ARG A 192 -1.73 -13.08 -6.53
C ARG A 192 -1.91 -14.44 -5.87
N GLY A 193 -1.09 -14.78 -4.88
CA GLY A 193 -1.23 -16.03 -4.11
C GLY A 193 -2.57 -16.11 -3.39
N ALA A 194 -3.04 -15.00 -2.82
CA ALA A 194 -4.36 -14.96 -2.21
C ALA A 194 -5.49 -15.17 -3.24
N LEU A 195 -5.38 -14.53 -4.40
CA LEU A 195 -6.34 -14.71 -5.49
C LEU A 195 -6.33 -16.14 -6.05
N ASP A 196 -5.15 -16.75 -6.20
CA ASP A 196 -4.99 -18.14 -6.65
C ASP A 196 -5.73 -19.13 -5.72
N ALA A 197 -5.81 -18.83 -4.43
CA ALA A 197 -6.57 -19.58 -3.45
C ALA A 197 -8.07 -19.21 -3.42
N GLY A 198 -8.51 -18.26 -4.24
CA GLY A 198 -9.89 -17.78 -4.27
C GLY A 198 -10.29 -17.00 -3.01
N GLY A 199 -9.33 -16.36 -2.32
CA GLY A 199 -9.55 -15.51 -1.17
C GLY A 199 -9.34 -14.02 -1.48
N HIS A 200 -9.52 -13.19 -0.46
CA HIS A 200 -9.31 -11.74 -0.54
C HIS A 200 -7.89 -11.36 -0.09
N SER A 201 -7.43 -10.20 -0.59
CA SER A 201 -6.21 -9.58 -0.10
C SER A 201 -6.35 -8.06 -0.06
N ILE A 202 -5.59 -7.44 0.83
CA ILE A 202 -5.60 -6.01 1.09
C ILE A 202 -4.38 -5.37 0.41
N GLY A 203 -4.60 -4.25 -0.28
CA GLY A 203 -3.54 -3.39 -0.81
C GLY A 203 -3.55 -2.03 -0.13
N LEU A 204 -2.48 -1.71 0.61
CA LEU A 204 -2.29 -0.39 1.22
C LEU A 204 -1.32 0.42 0.37
N ASN A 205 -1.83 1.07 -0.67
CA ASN A 205 -1.04 1.86 -1.62
C ASN A 205 -0.68 3.22 -1.03
N ILE A 206 0.31 3.88 -1.61
CA ILE A 206 0.72 5.24 -1.28
C ILE A 206 0.89 6.03 -2.58
N VAL A 207 0.48 7.29 -2.60
CA VAL A 207 0.67 8.14 -3.77
C VAL A 207 2.15 8.47 -3.92
N LEU A 208 2.76 8.02 -5.02
CA LEU A 208 4.15 8.30 -5.38
C LEU A 208 4.24 8.99 -6.75
N PRO A 209 5.24 9.88 -6.98
CA PRO A 209 5.34 10.68 -8.21
C PRO A 209 5.46 9.87 -9.50
N HIS A 210 5.93 8.63 -9.40
CA HIS A 210 6.22 7.75 -10.55
C HIS A 210 5.55 6.38 -10.43
N GLU A 211 4.60 6.22 -9.50
CA GLU A 211 3.94 4.95 -9.31
C GLU A 211 2.76 4.81 -10.27
N GLN A 212 2.64 3.59 -10.80
CA GLN A 212 1.54 3.18 -11.64
C GLN A 212 0.37 2.71 -10.77
N ALA A 213 -0.69 2.24 -11.40
CA ALA A 213 -1.82 1.66 -10.71
C ALA A 213 -1.40 0.49 -9.78
N PRO A 214 -2.18 0.18 -8.74
CA PRO A 214 -2.02 -1.03 -7.93
C PRO A 214 -1.93 -2.28 -8.80
N ASN A 215 -1.29 -3.34 -8.29
CA ASN A 215 -1.28 -4.62 -9.00
C ASN A 215 -2.72 -5.16 -9.14
N ALA A 216 -2.96 -5.91 -10.22
CA ALA A 216 -4.30 -6.35 -10.61
C ALA A 216 -4.90 -7.46 -9.72
N TYR A 217 -4.15 -7.94 -8.73
CA TYR A 217 -4.54 -9.05 -7.87
C TYR A 217 -5.09 -8.63 -6.50
N VAL A 218 -4.98 -7.34 -6.15
CA VAL A 218 -5.60 -6.78 -4.95
C VAL A 218 -7.13 -6.85 -5.09
N THR A 219 -7.82 -7.23 -4.03
CA THR A 219 -9.28 -7.18 -3.98
C THR A 219 -9.74 -5.73 -4.12
N PRO A 220 -10.56 -5.37 -5.13
CA PRO A 220 -10.90 -3.98 -5.41
C PRO A 220 -11.46 -3.21 -4.22
N GLU A 221 -12.34 -3.83 -3.42
CA GLU A 221 -12.99 -3.25 -2.25
C GLU A 221 -12.02 -3.05 -1.08
N LEU A 222 -10.86 -3.73 -1.11
CA LEU A 222 -9.80 -3.69 -0.10
C LEU A 222 -8.52 -3.00 -0.60
N CYS A 223 -8.64 -2.22 -1.69
CA CYS A 223 -7.54 -1.48 -2.30
C CYS A 223 -7.56 -0.02 -1.83
N PHE A 224 -6.78 0.28 -0.81
CA PHE A 224 -6.70 1.61 -0.21
C PHE A 224 -5.52 2.40 -0.79
N ASN A 225 -5.65 3.73 -0.80
CA ASN A 225 -4.59 4.64 -1.25
C ASN A 225 -4.39 5.75 -0.23
N PHE A 226 -3.15 5.99 0.18
CA PHE A 226 -2.76 6.91 1.23
C PHE A 226 -1.95 8.09 0.69
N HIS A 227 -2.09 9.24 1.33
CA HIS A 227 -1.21 10.38 1.18
C HIS A 227 -0.11 10.39 2.26
N TYR A 228 -0.45 9.95 3.49
CA TYR A 228 0.45 10.00 4.64
C TYR A 228 1.07 8.65 4.95
N PHE A 229 2.41 8.54 4.84
CA PHE A 229 3.16 7.33 5.21
C PHE A 229 2.88 6.87 6.64
N ALA A 230 2.85 7.80 7.60
CA ALA A 230 2.63 7.46 9.01
C ALA A 230 1.30 6.74 9.26
N ILE A 231 0.23 7.17 8.62
CA ILE A 231 -1.09 6.54 8.77
C ILE A 231 -1.12 5.18 8.07
N ARG A 232 -0.54 5.07 6.87
CA ARG A 232 -0.39 3.81 6.16
C ARG A 232 0.34 2.75 6.98
N LYS A 233 1.45 3.13 7.64
CA LYS A 233 2.24 2.24 8.50
C LYS A 233 1.41 1.70 9.67
N MET A 234 0.60 2.54 10.31
CA MET A 234 -0.31 2.10 11.36
C MET A 234 -1.25 1.01 10.86
N HIS A 235 -1.86 1.17 9.68
CA HIS A 235 -2.80 0.19 9.12
C HIS A 235 -2.16 -1.16 8.80
N PHE A 236 -0.87 -1.22 8.46
CA PHE A 236 -0.18 -2.51 8.33
C PHE A 236 -0.17 -3.29 9.65
N LEU A 237 0.00 -2.58 10.77
CA LEU A 237 0.30 -3.21 12.05
C LEU A 237 -0.93 -3.40 12.95
N MET A 238 -1.99 -2.59 12.80
CA MET A 238 -3.14 -2.59 13.72
C MET A 238 -3.86 -3.93 13.81
N ARG A 239 -3.87 -4.71 12.72
CA ARG A 239 -4.49 -6.05 12.66
C ARG A 239 -3.48 -7.18 12.42
N ALA A 240 -2.17 -6.88 12.48
CA ALA A 240 -1.13 -7.83 12.14
C ALA A 240 -1.06 -8.98 13.15
N LYS A 241 -1.23 -10.21 12.67
CA LYS A 241 -1.02 -11.45 13.42
C LYS A 241 0.35 -12.06 13.15
N ALA A 242 0.92 -11.80 11.97
CA ALA A 242 2.29 -12.10 11.63
C ALA A 242 2.85 -11.09 10.63
N ILE A 243 4.17 -10.92 10.63
CA ILE A 243 4.90 -10.04 9.71
C ILE A 243 5.97 -10.86 8.99
N CYS A 244 5.89 -10.92 7.68
CA CYS A 244 6.84 -11.62 6.82
C CYS A 244 7.57 -10.62 5.93
N VAL A 245 8.89 -10.60 6.00
CA VAL A 245 9.73 -9.63 5.30
C VAL A 245 10.62 -10.37 4.31
N PHE A 246 10.41 -10.10 3.05
CA PHE A 246 11.20 -10.64 1.93
C PHE A 246 12.33 -9.67 1.55
N PRO A 247 13.37 -10.09 0.84
CA PRO A 247 14.41 -9.20 0.38
C PRO A 247 13.85 -7.94 -0.27
N GLY A 248 14.42 -6.78 0.10
CA GLY A 248 13.91 -5.50 -0.37
C GLY A 248 14.85 -4.34 -0.13
N GLY A 249 14.43 -3.14 -0.51
CA GLY A 249 15.18 -1.91 -0.36
C GLY A 249 14.76 -1.08 0.85
N PHE A 250 14.98 0.23 0.76
CA PHE A 250 14.72 1.17 1.87
C PHE A 250 13.29 1.12 2.41
N GLY A 251 12.28 1.07 1.55
CA GLY A 251 10.88 1.00 2.02
C GLY A 251 10.60 -0.29 2.79
N THR A 252 11.20 -1.44 2.36
CA THR A 252 11.07 -2.70 3.09
C THR A 252 11.78 -2.64 4.45
N MET A 253 13.00 -2.06 4.49
CA MET A 253 13.77 -1.90 5.73
C MET A 253 13.10 -0.93 6.70
N ASP A 254 12.53 0.15 6.19
CA ASP A 254 11.79 1.15 6.98
C ASP A 254 10.62 0.51 7.75
N GLU A 255 9.78 -0.27 7.06
CA GLU A 255 8.68 -0.98 7.68
C GLU A 255 9.15 -2.11 8.63
N MET A 256 10.24 -2.79 8.27
CA MET A 256 10.83 -3.84 9.10
C MET A 256 11.37 -3.28 10.42
N PHE A 257 12.19 -2.24 10.38
CA PHE A 257 12.81 -1.69 11.58
C PHE A 257 11.80 -0.93 12.46
N GLU A 258 10.81 -0.26 11.87
CA GLU A 258 9.73 0.32 12.66
C GLU A 258 8.97 -0.76 13.42
N SER A 259 8.58 -1.84 12.76
CA SER A 259 7.85 -2.94 13.38
C SER A 259 8.67 -3.61 14.50
N LEU A 260 9.96 -3.87 14.26
CA LEU A 260 10.87 -4.41 15.28
C LEU A 260 11.00 -3.45 16.47
N THR A 261 11.11 -2.14 16.22
CA THR A 261 11.19 -1.13 17.29
C THR A 261 9.90 -1.10 18.14
N LEU A 262 8.73 -1.20 17.51
CA LEU A 262 7.46 -1.22 18.22
C LEU A 262 7.31 -2.47 19.11
N ILE A 263 7.79 -3.63 18.64
CA ILE A 263 7.80 -4.87 19.43
C ILE A 263 8.83 -4.77 20.56
N GLN A 264 10.06 -4.35 20.26
CA GLN A 264 11.15 -4.18 21.23
C GLN A 264 10.73 -3.25 22.39
N THR A 265 10.09 -2.14 22.08
CA THR A 265 9.66 -1.13 23.05
C THR A 265 8.33 -1.47 23.75
N GLY A 266 7.72 -2.61 23.44
CA GLY A 266 6.45 -3.04 24.02
C GLY A 266 5.24 -2.22 23.57
N ARG A 267 5.36 -1.44 22.48
CA ARG A 267 4.24 -0.71 21.88
C ARG A 267 3.35 -1.60 21.03
N MET A 268 3.91 -2.70 20.52
CA MET A 268 3.21 -3.76 19.80
C MET A 268 3.47 -5.08 20.52
N GLN A 269 2.47 -5.94 20.56
CA GLN A 269 2.65 -7.30 21.05
C GLN A 269 3.63 -8.07 20.17
N ARG A 270 4.35 -9.04 20.77
CA ARG A 270 5.23 -9.93 20.02
C ARG A 270 4.39 -10.86 19.14
N VAL A 271 4.59 -10.76 17.85
CA VAL A 271 3.98 -11.61 16.81
C VAL A 271 5.05 -12.37 16.06
N PRO A 272 4.73 -13.45 15.33
CA PRO A 272 5.67 -14.08 14.38
C PRO A 272 6.26 -13.01 13.46
N PHE A 273 7.60 -12.88 13.50
CA PHE A 273 8.34 -11.94 12.66
C PHE A 273 9.37 -12.72 11.85
N LEU A 274 9.12 -12.90 10.57
CA LEU A 274 9.86 -13.82 9.71
C LEU A 274 10.62 -13.06 8.63
N LEU A 275 11.93 -13.33 8.52
CA LEU A 275 12.81 -12.76 7.51
C LEU A 275 13.14 -13.84 6.48
N PHE A 276 12.55 -13.75 5.29
CA PHE A 276 12.85 -14.67 4.19
C PHE A 276 14.21 -14.34 3.57
N GLY A 277 15.05 -15.38 3.38
CA GLY A 277 16.36 -15.27 2.77
C GLY A 277 17.46 -14.86 3.74
N LYS A 278 17.84 -15.73 4.66
CA LYS A 278 18.91 -15.52 5.64
C LYS A 278 20.17 -14.93 5.04
N ALA A 279 20.65 -15.49 3.92
CA ALA A 279 21.86 -15.05 3.26
C ALA A 279 21.79 -13.58 2.78
N PHE A 280 20.63 -13.12 2.30
CA PHE A 280 20.41 -11.73 1.93
C PHE A 280 20.50 -10.82 3.16
N TRP A 281 19.75 -11.13 4.21
CA TRP A 281 19.66 -10.28 5.40
C TRP A 281 20.97 -10.19 6.16
N GLN A 282 21.70 -11.31 6.33
CA GLN A 282 23.01 -11.33 6.99
C GLN A 282 24.09 -10.58 6.17
N LYS A 283 23.94 -10.52 4.85
CA LYS A 283 24.84 -9.72 4.00
C LYS A 283 24.57 -8.21 4.11
N ILE A 284 23.31 -7.81 4.30
CA ILE A 284 22.90 -6.40 4.32
C ILE A 284 23.00 -5.81 5.73
N ILE A 285 22.68 -6.60 6.76
CA ILE A 285 22.64 -6.16 8.14
C ILE A 285 23.53 -7.09 8.97
N ASN A 286 24.49 -6.50 9.66
CA ASN A 286 25.30 -7.24 10.65
C ASN A 286 24.57 -7.16 12.01
N TRP A 287 23.69 -8.13 12.26
CA TRP A 287 22.87 -8.21 13.46
C TRP A 287 23.71 -8.34 14.74
N ASP A 288 24.73 -9.19 14.71
CA ASP A 288 25.63 -9.42 15.84
C ASP A 288 26.38 -8.13 16.21
N ALA A 289 26.83 -7.37 15.22
CA ALA A 289 27.51 -6.09 15.46
C ALA A 289 26.60 -5.04 16.12
N LEU A 290 25.26 -5.08 15.91
CA LEU A 290 24.33 -4.20 16.61
C LEU A 290 24.24 -4.57 18.11
N ALA A 291 24.24 -5.86 18.41
CA ALA A 291 24.23 -6.35 19.80
C ALA A 291 25.58 -6.09 20.47
N ASP A 292 26.70 -6.41 19.82
CA ASP A 292 28.06 -6.15 20.31
C ASP A 292 28.32 -4.66 20.62
N ALA A 293 27.75 -3.77 19.80
CA ALA A 293 27.82 -2.33 20.02
C ALA A 293 26.90 -1.84 21.17
N GLY A 294 26.05 -2.72 21.72
CA GLY A 294 25.11 -2.38 22.77
C GLY A 294 23.96 -1.48 22.32
N THR A 295 23.71 -1.38 21.01
CA THR A 295 22.58 -0.59 20.46
C THR A 295 21.26 -1.35 20.50
N ILE A 296 21.33 -2.67 20.56
CA ILE A 296 20.23 -3.60 20.87
C ILE A 296 20.75 -4.60 21.92
N SER A 297 19.84 -5.30 22.60
CA SER A 297 20.21 -6.40 23.48
C SER A 297 20.33 -7.72 22.74
N ASP A 298 21.00 -8.72 23.33
CA ASP A 298 21.08 -10.08 22.76
C ASP A 298 19.68 -10.71 22.60
N GLU A 299 18.76 -10.41 23.52
CA GLU A 299 17.37 -10.87 23.48
C GLU A 299 16.58 -10.27 22.31
N ASP A 300 16.97 -9.10 21.79
CA ASP A 300 16.35 -8.50 20.62
C ASP A 300 16.59 -9.31 19.33
N LEU A 301 17.65 -10.11 19.29
CA LEU A 301 17.90 -11.06 18.21
C LEU A 301 16.85 -12.19 18.17
N ASP A 302 16.13 -12.40 19.25
CA ASP A 302 15.03 -13.38 19.34
C ASP A 302 13.69 -12.81 18.86
N LEU A 303 13.61 -11.53 18.48
CA LEU A 303 12.38 -10.92 17.97
C LEU A 303 11.96 -11.44 16.60
N PHE A 304 12.88 -11.98 15.82
CA PHE A 304 12.63 -12.48 14.48
C PHE A 304 13.24 -13.88 14.25
N ARG A 305 12.82 -14.54 13.18
CA ARG A 305 13.38 -15.80 12.70
C ARG A 305 13.65 -15.72 11.20
N PHE A 306 14.74 -16.35 10.75
CA PHE A 306 15.00 -16.53 9.34
C PHE A 306 14.23 -17.73 8.81
N VAL A 307 13.73 -17.62 7.59
CA VAL A 307 13.06 -18.69 6.85
C VAL A 307 13.46 -18.63 5.38
N GLU A 308 13.38 -19.77 4.70
CA GLU A 308 13.69 -19.85 3.27
C GLU A 308 12.47 -20.20 2.43
N THR A 309 11.49 -20.93 2.98
CA THR A 309 10.35 -21.43 2.23
C THR A 309 9.00 -21.03 2.83
N ALA A 310 7.98 -21.07 1.99
CA ALA A 310 6.60 -20.83 2.37
C ALA A 310 6.13 -21.80 3.48
N GLN A 311 6.46 -23.08 3.36
CA GLN A 311 6.06 -24.09 4.33
C GLN A 311 6.73 -23.89 5.69
N GLU A 312 8.03 -23.59 5.72
CA GLU A 312 8.77 -23.27 6.95
C GLU A 312 8.14 -22.08 7.68
N ALA A 313 7.75 -21.03 6.93
CA ALA A 313 7.10 -19.86 7.50
C ALA A 313 5.74 -20.19 8.11
N MET A 314 4.93 -21.03 7.45
CA MET A 314 3.65 -21.48 8.00
C MET A 314 3.83 -22.28 9.28
N ASP A 315 4.75 -23.23 9.28
CA ASP A 315 5.02 -24.08 10.44
C ASP A 315 5.44 -23.25 11.66
N LEU A 316 6.25 -22.20 11.44
CA LEU A 316 6.66 -21.27 12.50
C LEU A 316 5.50 -20.41 13.00
N ILE A 317 4.61 -19.94 12.13
CA ILE A 317 3.44 -19.15 12.52
C ILE A 317 2.49 -20.02 13.36
N ASP A 318 2.25 -21.25 12.94
CA ASP A 318 1.35 -22.17 13.62
C ASP A 318 1.85 -22.61 15.00
N ASN A 319 3.16 -22.71 15.15
CA ASN A 319 3.81 -23.12 16.39
C ASN A 319 4.41 -21.95 17.18
N TRP A 320 4.08 -20.70 16.84
CA TRP A 320 4.61 -19.52 17.51
C TRP A 320 4.21 -19.47 19.00
N GLY A 321 5.18 -19.26 19.88
CA GLY A 321 4.97 -19.26 21.32
C GLY A 321 5.01 -20.63 21.99
N THR A 322 5.11 -21.72 21.22
CA THR A 322 5.44 -23.03 21.77
C THR A 322 6.90 -23.00 22.24
N PRO A 323 7.22 -23.38 23.48
CA PRO A 323 8.60 -23.39 23.94
C PRO A 323 9.41 -24.37 23.08
N THR A 324 10.26 -23.85 22.22
CA THR A 324 11.29 -24.61 21.52
C THR A 324 12.58 -24.52 22.32
N THR A 325 13.25 -25.64 22.53
CA THR A 325 14.62 -25.58 23.06
C THR A 325 15.47 -24.78 22.08
N ARG A 326 16.31 -23.89 22.60
CA ARG A 326 17.15 -22.94 21.84
C ARG A 326 17.95 -23.58 20.70
N ASP A 327 18.21 -24.90 20.80
CA ASP A 327 19.02 -25.69 19.87
C ASP A 327 18.21 -26.32 18.72
N SER A 328 16.88 -26.21 18.72
CA SER A 328 16.00 -26.84 17.72
C SER A 328 15.42 -25.86 16.70
N ILE A 329 15.87 -24.60 16.68
CA ILE A 329 15.37 -23.58 15.75
C ILE A 329 16.23 -23.61 14.48
N PRO A 330 15.73 -24.07 13.33
CA PRO A 330 16.43 -23.92 12.06
C PRO A 330 16.59 -22.43 11.78
N GLY A 331 17.84 -21.97 11.60
CA GLY A 331 18.04 -20.61 11.11
C GLY A 331 18.83 -19.63 11.99
N ARG A 332 19.40 -20.07 13.13
CA ARG A 332 20.48 -19.31 13.79
C ARG A 332 21.82 -19.57 13.15
#